data_cbcabd32e9dc92c997d3b7267aaef5db
#
_entry.id   cbcabd32e9dc92c997d3b7267aaef5db
#
_cell.length_a   1.000
_cell.length_b   1.000
_cell.length_c   1.000
_cell.angle_alpha   90.00
_cell.angle_beta   90.00
_cell.angle_gamma   90.00
#
_symmetry.space_group_name_H-M   'P 1'
#
loop_
_entity.id
_entity.type
_entity.pdbx_description
1 polymer ?
#
loop_
_entity_poly.entity_id
_entity_poly.type
_entity_poly.pdbx_seq_one_letter_code
_entity_poly.pdbx_strand_id
1 'polypeptide(L)'
;MAGGKIGSMIGRRRAFTIGCVIYGIGSLTTALAPNLAVLILGWSVLEGIGAALILPAIVALVAGNFPPEARPRAYGLVMGAGAIAVAVGPLIGGFATTYFSWRWVFVGEVVVVIGILALARRVKDTPPEARRRFDLAGAVLAAAGLGLAVLGILRSSEWGWVTPKPGAPSLLGISPTVWFVLAGLLVIWVFFERESRLEARGGEPLVKPSLFGNRQMSGGLLMFLVLYLVQAGMFFTIPLFLSVSLGLSALDTGVRILPLSITLLAAAIGIPRFFPKASPRRVVRLGLFAMFGGVTVLMAALDATADARIVTIPLLLAGLGIGALASQLGAVTVSAVPDELSPEVGGLQNTATNLGAAIGTALAGSLLISALTTSFLQGVEENPAIPEQVKSQASVQLAGGVPFLSDVALQDALDQAGVDPAVTQAALDINRQARVDGLRSALAVLALIALVGLFVARRVPDHPQLAAADAAPNATGPPVGPNEAPTAIG
;
A
#
# COMPACT_ATOMS: atom_id res chain seq x y z
N MET A 1 -13.15 -3.01 -5.23
CA MET A 1 -14.08 -3.09 -6.37
C MET A 1 -15.20 -4.12 -6.11
N ALA A 2 -14.92 -5.42 -6.09
CA ALA A 2 -15.93 -6.46 -5.90
C ALA A 2 -16.81 -6.26 -4.64
N GLY A 3 -16.21 -5.93 -3.51
CA GLY A 3 -16.93 -5.71 -2.25
C GLY A 3 -17.94 -4.56 -2.29
N GLY A 4 -17.66 -3.48 -3.03
CA GLY A 4 -18.62 -2.39 -3.22
C GLY A 4 -19.88 -2.84 -3.96
N LYS A 5 -19.71 -3.64 -5.01
CA LYS A 5 -20.83 -4.21 -5.78
C LYS A 5 -21.61 -5.26 -4.98
N ILE A 6 -20.93 -6.11 -4.21
CA ILE A 6 -21.57 -7.04 -3.29
C ILE A 6 -22.41 -6.27 -2.25
N GLY A 7 -21.84 -5.19 -1.69
CA GLY A 7 -22.53 -4.33 -0.73
C GLY A 7 -23.81 -3.70 -1.27
N SER A 8 -23.85 -3.29 -2.55
CA SER A 8 -25.08 -2.77 -3.18
C SER A 8 -26.15 -3.85 -3.40
N MET A 9 -25.74 -5.11 -3.59
CA MET A 9 -26.65 -6.24 -3.84
C MET A 9 -27.29 -6.82 -2.57
N ILE A 10 -26.51 -6.97 -1.48
CA ILE A 10 -26.97 -7.65 -0.24
C ILE A 10 -27.33 -6.66 0.89
N GLY A 11 -27.07 -5.37 0.68
CA GLY A 11 -27.19 -4.34 1.72
C GLY A 11 -25.80 -3.97 2.29
N ARG A 12 -25.59 -2.66 2.46
CA ARG A 12 -24.26 -2.11 2.83
C ARG A 12 -23.85 -2.50 4.25
N ARG A 13 -24.80 -2.45 5.21
CA ARG A 13 -24.56 -2.91 6.58
C ARG A 13 -24.31 -4.41 6.64
N ARG A 14 -25.06 -5.22 5.88
CA ARG A 14 -24.86 -6.67 5.84
C ARG A 14 -23.48 -7.01 5.29
N ALA A 15 -23.06 -6.41 4.17
CA ALA A 15 -21.74 -6.61 3.60
C ALA A 15 -20.63 -6.22 4.60
N PHE A 16 -20.77 -5.09 5.27
CA PHE A 16 -19.86 -4.65 6.33
C PHE A 16 -19.78 -5.67 7.47
N THR A 17 -20.93 -6.13 7.97
CA THR A 17 -20.99 -7.11 9.08
C THR A 17 -20.36 -8.44 8.69
N ILE A 18 -20.66 -8.96 7.48
CA ILE A 18 -20.04 -10.19 6.97
C ILE A 18 -18.53 -10.00 6.82
N GLY A 19 -18.11 -8.87 6.25
CA GLY A 19 -16.69 -8.53 6.14
C GLY A 19 -15.99 -8.50 7.50
N CYS A 20 -16.57 -7.87 8.52
CA CYS A 20 -16.03 -7.86 9.88
C CYS A 20 -15.95 -9.24 10.51
N VAL A 21 -16.96 -10.10 10.30
CA VAL A 21 -16.94 -11.48 10.80
C VAL A 21 -15.81 -12.28 10.16
N ILE A 22 -15.69 -12.22 8.82
CA ILE A 22 -14.61 -12.89 8.09
C ILE A 22 -13.23 -12.37 8.54
N TYR A 23 -13.08 -11.05 8.68
CA TYR A 23 -11.86 -10.41 9.16
C TYR A 23 -11.51 -10.90 10.58
N GLY A 24 -12.46 -10.88 11.50
CA GLY A 24 -12.25 -11.35 12.88
C GLY A 24 -11.89 -12.83 12.97
N ILE A 25 -12.49 -13.69 12.12
CA ILE A 25 -12.10 -15.11 12.01
C ILE A 25 -10.66 -15.20 11.46
N GLY A 26 -10.30 -14.39 10.49
CA GLY A 26 -8.94 -14.28 9.94
C GLY A 26 -7.92 -13.92 11.03
N SER A 27 -8.18 -12.83 11.78
CA SER A 27 -7.31 -12.39 12.88
C SER A 27 -7.19 -13.46 13.99
N LEU A 28 -8.29 -14.14 14.34
CA LEU A 28 -8.23 -15.25 15.30
C LEU A 28 -7.40 -16.42 14.76
N THR A 29 -7.58 -16.78 13.50
CA THR A 29 -6.79 -17.84 12.83
C THR A 29 -5.30 -17.48 12.82
N THR A 30 -4.98 -16.22 12.53
CA THR A 30 -3.60 -15.69 12.53
C THR A 30 -3.00 -15.71 13.94
N ALA A 31 -3.75 -15.29 14.97
CA ALA A 31 -3.31 -15.32 16.37
C ALA A 31 -2.97 -16.74 16.83
N LEU A 32 -3.73 -17.73 16.38
CA LEU A 32 -3.58 -19.13 16.76
C LEU A 32 -2.67 -19.93 15.79
N ALA A 33 -2.12 -19.31 14.75
CA ALA A 33 -1.40 -20.00 13.68
C ALA A 33 -0.18 -20.79 14.21
N PRO A 34 -0.15 -22.12 14.02
CA PRO A 34 1.01 -22.95 14.42
C PRO A 34 2.10 -22.96 13.37
N ASN A 35 1.80 -22.59 12.12
CA ASN A 35 2.72 -22.61 10.99
C ASN A 35 2.38 -21.52 9.97
N LEU A 36 3.28 -21.32 9.01
CA LEU A 36 3.14 -20.30 7.97
C LEU A 36 1.89 -20.48 7.09
N ALA A 37 1.49 -21.71 6.78
CA ALA A 37 0.34 -21.95 5.92
C ALA A 37 -0.97 -21.47 6.58
N VAL A 38 -1.16 -21.73 7.87
CA VAL A 38 -2.31 -21.26 8.64
C VAL A 38 -2.27 -19.75 8.83
N LEU A 39 -1.07 -19.18 9.02
CA LEU A 39 -0.89 -17.73 9.08
C LEU A 39 -1.30 -17.05 7.77
N ILE A 40 -0.86 -17.59 6.61
CA ILE A 40 -1.26 -17.08 5.29
C ILE A 40 -2.77 -17.20 5.10
N LEU A 41 -3.38 -18.32 5.48
CA LEU A 41 -4.83 -18.49 5.41
C LEU A 41 -5.57 -17.44 6.25
N GLY A 42 -5.16 -17.21 7.49
CA GLY A 42 -5.77 -16.23 8.39
C GLY A 42 -5.56 -14.79 7.89
N TRP A 43 -4.32 -14.38 7.83
CA TRP A 43 -3.95 -12.99 7.56
C TRP A 43 -4.15 -12.59 6.09
N SER A 44 -3.60 -13.38 5.16
CA SER A 44 -3.65 -12.95 3.75
C SER A 44 -5.00 -13.25 3.10
N VAL A 45 -5.59 -14.42 3.36
CA VAL A 45 -6.81 -14.83 2.65
C VAL A 45 -8.06 -14.31 3.37
N LEU A 46 -8.27 -14.68 4.63
CA LEU A 46 -9.51 -14.33 5.34
C LEU A 46 -9.60 -12.84 5.64
N GLU A 47 -8.56 -12.25 6.22
CA GLU A 47 -8.56 -10.80 6.48
C GLU A 47 -8.61 -10.00 5.18
N GLY A 48 -7.93 -10.44 4.12
CA GLY A 48 -8.01 -9.81 2.79
C GLY A 48 -9.41 -9.80 2.21
N ILE A 49 -10.14 -10.93 2.29
CA ILE A 49 -11.56 -11.02 1.87
C ILE A 49 -12.44 -10.12 2.74
N GLY A 50 -12.22 -10.15 4.06
CA GLY A 50 -12.93 -9.28 5.01
C GLY A 50 -12.73 -7.80 4.69
N ALA A 51 -11.49 -7.36 4.52
CA ALA A 51 -11.15 -5.98 4.18
C ALA A 51 -11.75 -5.53 2.84
N ALA A 52 -11.78 -6.42 1.84
CA ALA A 52 -12.39 -6.14 0.54
C ALA A 52 -13.90 -5.81 0.64
N LEU A 53 -14.60 -6.36 1.65
CA LEU A 53 -16.01 -6.03 1.93
C LEU A 53 -16.16 -4.80 2.84
N ILE A 54 -15.30 -4.65 3.84
CA ILE A 54 -15.38 -3.58 4.85
C ILE A 54 -15.15 -2.20 4.23
N LEU A 55 -14.05 -2.02 3.49
CA LEU A 55 -13.61 -0.69 3.06
C LEU A 55 -14.60 0.03 2.15
N PRO A 56 -15.18 -0.60 1.09
CA PRO A 56 -16.21 0.04 0.29
C PRO A 56 -17.51 0.28 1.07
N ALA A 57 -17.83 -0.62 2.01
CA ALA A 57 -19.04 -0.49 2.81
C ALA A 57 -18.99 0.71 3.76
N ILE A 58 -17.82 1.06 4.33
CA ILE A 58 -17.65 2.25 5.18
C ILE A 58 -18.05 3.51 4.43
N VAL A 59 -17.52 3.72 3.21
CA VAL A 59 -17.83 4.88 2.38
C VAL A 59 -19.33 4.96 2.10
N ALA A 60 -19.92 3.83 1.73
CA ALA A 60 -21.34 3.75 1.41
C ALA A 60 -22.26 3.93 2.63
N LEU A 61 -21.86 3.46 3.82
CA LEU A 61 -22.60 3.64 5.06
C LEU A 61 -22.57 5.10 5.52
N VAL A 62 -21.46 5.81 5.36
CA VAL A 62 -21.41 7.26 5.62
C VAL A 62 -22.36 7.99 4.69
N ALA A 63 -22.33 7.71 3.39
CA ALA A 63 -23.24 8.33 2.43
C ALA A 63 -24.71 8.06 2.72
N GLY A 64 -25.05 6.87 3.23
CA GLY A 64 -26.42 6.47 3.53
C GLY A 64 -26.97 6.91 4.88
N ASN A 65 -26.10 7.23 5.86
CA ASN A 65 -26.50 7.55 7.23
C ASN A 65 -26.35 9.05 7.58
N PHE A 66 -25.65 9.83 6.74
CA PHE A 66 -25.42 11.26 6.97
C PHE A 66 -25.99 12.09 5.82
N PRO A 67 -26.66 13.23 6.10
CA PRO A 67 -27.10 14.15 5.07
C PRO A 67 -25.88 14.76 4.35
N PRO A 68 -26.03 15.25 3.10
CA PRO A 68 -24.92 15.72 2.28
C PRO A 68 -23.99 16.72 2.99
N GLU A 69 -24.55 17.65 3.76
CA GLU A 69 -23.80 18.68 4.48
C GLU A 69 -22.92 18.13 5.60
N ALA A 70 -23.30 16.99 6.20
CA ALA A 70 -22.56 16.36 7.30
C ALA A 70 -21.55 15.29 6.81
N ARG A 71 -21.64 14.82 5.56
CA ARG A 71 -20.76 13.79 4.99
C ARG A 71 -19.27 14.15 5.04
N PRO A 72 -18.85 15.40 4.70
CA PRO A 72 -17.43 15.76 4.77
C PRO A 72 -16.85 15.59 6.18
N ARG A 73 -17.64 15.94 7.22
CA ARG A 73 -17.22 15.75 8.62
C ARG A 73 -17.13 14.26 8.99
N ALA A 74 -18.09 13.45 8.55
CA ALA A 74 -18.10 12.01 8.82
C ALA A 74 -16.93 11.30 8.14
N TYR A 75 -16.64 11.60 6.86
CA TYR A 75 -15.47 11.10 6.17
C TYR A 75 -14.16 11.57 6.83
N GLY A 76 -14.12 12.83 7.26
CA GLY A 76 -12.98 13.38 8.00
C GLY A 76 -12.69 12.62 9.30
N LEU A 77 -13.72 12.19 10.03
CA LEU A 77 -13.55 11.37 11.24
C LEU A 77 -13.02 9.95 10.89
N VAL A 78 -13.53 9.33 9.83
CA VAL A 78 -13.05 8.00 9.38
C VAL A 78 -11.59 8.09 8.95
N MET A 79 -11.23 9.09 8.14
CA MET A 79 -9.85 9.29 7.70
C MET A 79 -8.93 9.65 8.87
N GLY A 80 -9.40 10.46 9.82
CA GLY A 80 -8.68 10.81 11.05
C GLY A 80 -8.42 9.59 11.93
N ALA A 81 -9.39 8.69 12.09
CA ALA A 81 -9.19 7.43 12.81
C ALA A 81 -8.13 6.55 12.13
N GLY A 82 -8.15 6.45 10.80
CA GLY A 82 -7.11 5.76 10.03
C GLY A 82 -5.72 6.38 10.23
N ALA A 83 -5.61 7.70 10.21
CA ALA A 83 -4.34 8.41 10.44
C ALA A 83 -3.81 8.18 11.87
N ILE A 84 -4.70 8.18 12.88
CA ILE A 84 -4.32 7.87 14.27
C ILE A 84 -3.84 6.41 14.37
N ALA A 85 -4.52 5.47 13.71
CA ALA A 85 -4.12 4.07 13.71
C ALA A 85 -2.72 3.87 13.13
N VAL A 86 -2.41 4.53 12.01
CA VAL A 86 -1.06 4.52 11.42
C VAL A 86 -0.03 5.14 12.37
N ALA A 87 -0.39 6.22 13.08
CA ALA A 87 0.52 6.91 14.01
C ALA A 87 0.84 6.06 15.25
N VAL A 88 -0.16 5.39 15.81
CA VAL A 88 -0.05 4.64 17.07
C VAL A 88 0.33 3.16 16.84
N GLY A 89 0.08 2.64 15.64
CA GLY A 89 0.31 1.24 15.27
C GLY A 89 1.72 0.72 15.63
N PRO A 90 2.81 1.38 15.25
CA PRO A 90 4.16 0.93 15.58
C PRO A 90 4.43 0.83 17.09
N LEU A 91 3.81 1.71 17.90
CA LEU A 91 3.94 1.64 19.35
C LEU A 91 3.19 0.45 19.95
N ILE A 92 1.92 0.28 19.58
CA ILE A 92 1.09 -0.83 20.07
C ILE A 92 1.70 -2.16 19.64
N GLY A 93 2.05 -2.27 18.35
CA GLY A 93 2.70 -3.47 17.79
C GLY A 93 4.05 -3.76 18.45
N GLY A 94 4.88 -2.73 18.61
CA GLY A 94 6.17 -2.83 19.27
C GLY A 94 6.05 -3.25 20.74
N PHE A 95 5.14 -2.64 21.49
CA PHE A 95 4.86 -3.01 22.89
C PHE A 95 4.37 -4.46 23.02
N ALA A 96 3.37 -4.84 22.22
CA ALA A 96 2.81 -6.19 22.26
C ALA A 96 3.88 -7.24 21.89
N THR A 97 4.71 -6.96 20.89
CA THR A 97 5.75 -7.89 20.43
C THR A 97 6.92 -8.00 21.42
N THR A 98 7.27 -6.90 22.07
CA THR A 98 8.39 -6.88 23.03
C THR A 98 8.04 -7.58 24.36
N TYR A 99 6.86 -7.28 24.92
CA TYR A 99 6.50 -7.76 26.27
C TYR A 99 5.64 -9.01 26.28
N PHE A 100 4.99 -9.35 25.16
CA PHE A 100 4.11 -10.51 25.07
C PHE A 100 4.46 -11.39 23.87
N SER A 101 3.71 -11.21 22.76
CA SER A 101 3.93 -11.87 21.48
C SER A 101 3.22 -11.07 20.40
N TRP A 102 3.72 -11.10 19.18
CA TRP A 102 3.06 -10.53 18.01
C TRP A 102 1.60 -11.04 17.85
N ARG A 103 1.30 -12.24 18.31
CA ARG A 103 -0.05 -12.84 18.28
C ARG A 103 -1.09 -12.01 19.03
N TRP A 104 -0.70 -11.29 20.08
CA TRP A 104 -1.61 -10.46 20.87
C TRP A 104 -2.14 -9.26 20.10
N VAL A 105 -1.45 -8.80 19.06
CA VAL A 105 -1.96 -7.77 18.15
C VAL A 105 -3.22 -8.25 17.47
N PHE A 106 -3.21 -9.48 16.93
CA PHE A 106 -4.36 -10.09 16.28
C PHE A 106 -5.49 -10.43 17.25
N VAL A 107 -5.18 -10.83 18.49
CA VAL A 107 -6.19 -10.97 19.55
C VAL A 107 -6.87 -9.62 19.82
N GLY A 108 -6.10 -8.53 19.89
CA GLY A 108 -6.62 -7.17 20.04
C GLY A 108 -7.56 -6.77 18.88
N GLU A 109 -7.22 -7.14 17.65
CA GLU A 109 -8.10 -6.92 16.49
C GLU A 109 -9.43 -7.66 16.63
N VAL A 110 -9.44 -8.91 17.11
CA VAL A 110 -10.68 -9.66 17.37
C VAL A 110 -11.56 -8.91 18.37
N VAL A 111 -10.98 -8.39 19.46
CA VAL A 111 -11.72 -7.61 20.45
C VAL A 111 -12.33 -6.35 19.83
N VAL A 112 -11.55 -5.63 19.01
CA VAL A 112 -12.03 -4.44 18.29
C VAL A 112 -13.17 -4.81 17.33
N VAL A 113 -13.03 -5.91 16.57
CA VAL A 113 -14.06 -6.39 15.64
C VAL A 113 -15.35 -6.72 16.37
N ILE A 114 -15.29 -7.39 17.54
CA ILE A 114 -16.48 -7.66 18.37
C ILE A 114 -17.17 -6.35 18.78
N GLY A 115 -16.40 -5.36 19.22
CA GLY A 115 -16.90 -4.03 19.55
C GLY A 115 -17.58 -3.34 18.34
N ILE A 116 -16.94 -3.40 17.18
CA ILE A 116 -17.49 -2.86 15.92
C ILE A 116 -18.80 -3.57 15.55
N LEU A 117 -18.86 -4.89 15.64
CA LEU A 117 -20.06 -5.67 15.35
C LEU A 117 -21.23 -5.32 16.28
N ALA A 118 -20.95 -5.08 17.56
CA ALA A 118 -21.95 -4.62 18.52
C ALA A 118 -22.50 -3.23 18.16
N LEU A 119 -21.63 -2.31 17.75
CA LEU A 119 -22.00 -0.95 17.33
C LEU A 119 -22.69 -0.93 15.97
N ALA A 120 -22.30 -1.79 15.03
CA ALA A 120 -22.86 -1.88 13.69
C ALA A 120 -24.38 -2.19 13.70
N ARG A 121 -24.88 -2.82 14.77
CA ARG A 121 -26.33 -3.06 14.97
C ARG A 121 -27.13 -1.77 15.01
N ARG A 122 -26.53 -0.64 15.40
CA ARG A 122 -27.17 0.68 15.51
C ARG A 122 -27.16 1.45 14.18
N VAL A 123 -26.39 1.01 13.21
CA VAL A 123 -26.29 1.67 11.88
C VAL A 123 -27.49 1.25 11.03
N LYS A 124 -28.16 2.22 10.41
CA LYS A 124 -29.27 1.94 9.48
C LYS A 124 -28.73 1.32 8.20
N ASP A 125 -29.38 0.23 7.76
CA ASP A 125 -29.04 -0.36 6.46
C ASP A 125 -29.66 0.47 5.32
N THR A 126 -28.94 0.54 4.21
CA THR A 126 -29.49 1.11 2.98
C THR A 126 -30.10 -0.04 2.18
N PRO A 127 -31.35 0.09 1.70
CA PRO A 127 -31.96 -0.97 0.92
C PRO A 127 -31.08 -1.43 -0.23
N PRO A 128 -31.04 -2.74 -0.54
CA PRO A 128 -30.33 -3.25 -1.70
C PRO A 128 -30.84 -2.57 -2.97
N GLU A 129 -29.94 -2.18 -3.85
CA GLU A 129 -30.31 -1.69 -5.19
C GLU A 129 -30.83 -2.88 -6.01
N ALA A 130 -32.05 -2.77 -6.51
CA ALA A 130 -32.72 -3.87 -7.21
C ALA A 130 -31.93 -4.28 -8.47
N ARG A 131 -31.57 -5.58 -8.56
CA ARG A 131 -31.08 -6.29 -9.76
C ARG A 131 -29.74 -5.87 -10.37
N ARG A 132 -28.73 -5.48 -9.59
CA ARG A 132 -27.36 -5.44 -10.12
C ARG A 132 -26.79 -6.86 -10.26
N ARG A 133 -26.24 -7.19 -11.42
CA ARG A 133 -25.53 -8.46 -11.64
C ARG A 133 -24.08 -8.30 -11.22
N PHE A 134 -23.60 -9.25 -10.41
CA PHE A 134 -22.19 -9.29 -10.03
C PHE A 134 -21.34 -9.87 -11.16
N ASP A 135 -20.36 -9.13 -11.61
CA ASP A 135 -19.40 -9.61 -12.60
C ASP A 135 -18.32 -10.48 -11.93
N LEU A 136 -18.66 -11.74 -11.70
CA LEU A 136 -17.73 -12.72 -11.12
C LEU A 136 -16.52 -12.95 -12.04
N ALA A 137 -16.71 -13.00 -13.36
CA ALA A 137 -15.62 -13.23 -14.30
C ALA A 137 -14.62 -12.07 -14.30
N GLY A 138 -15.11 -10.81 -14.30
CA GLY A 138 -14.25 -9.63 -14.14
C GLY A 138 -13.50 -9.65 -12.79
N ALA A 139 -14.16 -10.00 -11.69
CA ALA A 139 -13.53 -10.10 -10.39
C ALA A 139 -12.41 -11.16 -10.35
N VAL A 140 -12.63 -12.34 -10.94
CA VAL A 140 -11.63 -13.41 -11.03
C VAL A 140 -10.45 -12.98 -11.91
N LEU A 141 -10.73 -12.38 -13.08
CA LEU A 141 -9.68 -11.90 -13.98
C LEU A 141 -8.82 -10.81 -13.30
N ALA A 142 -9.45 -9.83 -12.65
CA ALA A 142 -8.72 -8.79 -11.92
C ALA A 142 -7.84 -9.38 -10.80
N ALA A 143 -8.39 -10.29 -9.98
CA ALA A 143 -7.66 -10.94 -8.90
C ALA A 143 -6.51 -11.81 -9.42
N ALA A 144 -6.76 -12.62 -10.45
CA ALA A 144 -5.75 -13.49 -11.06
C ALA A 144 -4.63 -12.66 -11.71
N GLY A 145 -4.97 -11.64 -12.50
CA GLY A 145 -3.99 -10.81 -13.19
C GLY A 145 -3.09 -10.04 -12.23
N LEU A 146 -3.68 -9.36 -11.23
CA LEU A 146 -2.92 -8.66 -10.20
C LEU A 146 -2.10 -9.64 -9.34
N GLY A 147 -2.71 -10.78 -8.94
CA GLY A 147 -2.04 -11.80 -8.14
C GLY A 147 -0.83 -12.40 -8.84
N LEU A 148 -0.93 -12.74 -10.14
CA LEU A 148 0.20 -13.24 -10.93
C LEU A 148 1.32 -12.22 -11.03
N ALA A 149 1.00 -10.97 -11.35
CA ALA A 149 2.01 -9.91 -11.48
C ALA A 149 2.74 -9.66 -10.15
N VAL A 150 2.00 -9.54 -9.04
CA VAL A 150 2.58 -9.33 -7.70
C VAL A 150 3.38 -10.54 -7.26
N LEU A 151 2.90 -11.77 -7.50
CA LEU A 151 3.63 -13.00 -7.17
C LEU A 151 4.97 -13.07 -7.92
N GLY A 152 4.97 -12.75 -9.22
CA GLY A 152 6.20 -12.68 -10.00
C GLY A 152 7.21 -11.68 -9.40
N ILE A 153 6.78 -10.48 -9.04
CA ILE A 153 7.63 -9.46 -8.42
C ILE A 153 8.13 -9.95 -7.05
N LEU A 154 7.27 -10.53 -6.23
CA LEU A 154 7.61 -11.02 -4.89
C LEU A 154 8.68 -12.13 -4.93
N ARG A 155 8.57 -13.03 -5.91
CA ARG A 155 9.52 -14.14 -6.10
C ARG A 155 10.80 -13.75 -6.83
N SER A 156 10.93 -12.53 -7.29
CA SER A 156 12.12 -12.07 -8.02
C SER A 156 13.41 -12.12 -7.17
N SER A 157 13.29 -12.05 -5.83
CA SER A 157 14.42 -12.25 -4.92
C SER A 157 14.98 -13.69 -4.93
N GLU A 158 14.13 -14.70 -5.18
CA GLU A 158 14.51 -16.11 -5.24
C GLU A 158 14.82 -16.53 -6.68
N TRP A 159 14.00 -16.14 -7.64
CA TRP A 159 14.11 -16.59 -9.03
C TRP A 159 15.03 -15.75 -9.89
N GLY A 160 15.35 -14.50 -9.46
CA GLY A 160 15.99 -13.48 -10.28
C GLY A 160 14.97 -12.67 -11.09
N TRP A 161 15.36 -11.46 -11.52
CA TRP A 161 14.46 -10.58 -12.28
C TRP A 161 14.27 -11.05 -13.72
N VAL A 162 15.35 -11.23 -14.47
CA VAL A 162 15.35 -11.64 -15.89
C VAL A 162 16.16 -12.91 -16.06
N THR A 163 17.39 -12.91 -15.63
CA THR A 163 18.26 -14.09 -15.56
C THR A 163 17.91 -14.93 -14.35
N PRO A 164 17.66 -16.23 -14.51
CA PRO A 164 17.40 -17.12 -13.37
C PRO A 164 18.62 -17.20 -12.47
N LYS A 165 18.41 -17.17 -11.16
CA LYS A 165 19.46 -17.41 -10.19
C LYS A 165 19.91 -18.90 -10.20
N PRO A 166 21.14 -19.22 -9.74
CA PRO A 166 21.58 -20.59 -9.61
C PRO A 166 20.61 -21.44 -8.76
N GLY A 167 20.20 -22.60 -9.28
CA GLY A 167 19.21 -23.47 -8.63
C GLY A 167 17.74 -23.04 -8.77
N ALA A 168 17.46 -21.85 -9.30
CA ALA A 168 16.10 -21.43 -9.57
C ALA A 168 15.54 -22.07 -10.85
N PRO A 169 14.22 -22.32 -10.91
CA PRO A 169 13.61 -22.81 -12.14
C PRO A 169 13.80 -21.80 -13.28
N SER A 170 13.95 -22.29 -14.50
CA SER A 170 14.02 -21.45 -15.69
C SER A 170 13.10 -21.98 -16.79
N LEU A 171 12.49 -21.08 -17.51
CA LEU A 171 11.70 -21.39 -18.70
C LEU A 171 12.29 -20.64 -19.89
N LEU A 172 12.77 -21.38 -20.88
CA LEU A 172 13.49 -20.83 -22.06
C LEU A 172 14.72 -19.98 -21.68
N GLY A 173 15.42 -20.33 -20.60
CA GLY A 173 16.58 -19.57 -20.11
C GLY A 173 16.25 -18.25 -19.40
N ILE A 174 14.96 -17.96 -19.21
CA ILE A 174 14.47 -16.73 -18.58
C ILE A 174 13.85 -17.09 -17.22
N SER A 175 13.99 -16.19 -16.27
CA SER A 175 13.38 -16.32 -14.93
C SER A 175 11.86 -16.44 -14.99
N PRO A 176 11.24 -17.27 -14.15
CA PRO A 176 9.79 -17.33 -14.01
C PRO A 176 9.15 -15.98 -13.65
N THR A 177 9.88 -15.09 -13.00
CA THR A 177 9.43 -13.72 -12.68
C THR A 177 8.87 -13.02 -13.90
N VAL A 178 9.61 -13.03 -15.03
CA VAL A 178 9.18 -12.40 -16.29
C VAL A 178 7.85 -12.99 -16.77
N TRP A 179 7.76 -14.32 -16.76
CA TRP A 179 6.57 -15.03 -17.24
C TRP A 179 5.34 -14.77 -16.39
N PHE A 180 5.49 -14.74 -15.05
CA PHE A 180 4.41 -14.41 -14.14
C PHE A 180 3.94 -12.95 -14.31
N VAL A 181 4.87 -12.01 -14.45
CA VAL A 181 4.54 -10.59 -14.68
C VAL A 181 3.84 -10.41 -16.04
N LEU A 182 4.37 -11.02 -17.11
CA LEU A 182 3.74 -10.95 -18.43
C LEU A 182 2.37 -11.62 -18.46
N ALA A 183 2.23 -12.79 -17.85
CA ALA A 183 0.93 -13.47 -17.72
C ALA A 183 -0.06 -12.61 -16.94
N GLY A 184 0.37 -12.01 -15.83
CA GLY A 184 -0.44 -11.08 -15.04
C GLY A 184 -0.89 -9.87 -15.86
N LEU A 185 0.01 -9.23 -16.60
CA LEU A 185 -0.31 -8.10 -17.47
C LEU A 185 -1.26 -8.51 -18.62
N LEU A 186 -1.08 -9.69 -19.20
CA LEU A 186 -1.98 -10.23 -20.22
C LEU A 186 -3.40 -10.45 -19.67
N VAL A 187 -3.52 -11.03 -18.47
CA VAL A 187 -4.82 -11.26 -17.82
C VAL A 187 -5.47 -9.90 -17.46
N ILE A 188 -4.70 -8.91 -17.01
CA ILE A 188 -5.21 -7.55 -16.77
C ILE A 188 -5.68 -6.90 -18.09
N TRP A 189 -4.95 -7.10 -19.19
CA TRP A 189 -5.38 -6.62 -20.49
C TRP A 189 -6.68 -7.28 -20.94
N VAL A 190 -6.80 -8.60 -20.82
CA VAL A 190 -8.05 -9.34 -21.09
C VAL A 190 -9.20 -8.84 -20.23
N PHE A 191 -8.93 -8.56 -18.95
CA PHE A 191 -9.90 -7.97 -18.03
C PHE A 191 -10.42 -6.62 -18.59
N PHE A 192 -9.53 -5.68 -18.91
CA PHE A 192 -9.94 -4.37 -19.41
C PHE A 192 -10.66 -4.44 -20.75
N GLU A 193 -10.23 -5.32 -21.67
CA GLU A 193 -10.89 -5.53 -22.95
C GLU A 193 -12.32 -6.07 -22.76
N ARG A 194 -12.48 -7.01 -21.83
CA ARG A 194 -13.79 -7.57 -21.49
C ARG A 194 -14.69 -6.51 -20.83
N GLU A 195 -14.17 -5.74 -19.88
CA GLU A 195 -14.94 -4.67 -19.22
C GLU A 195 -15.37 -3.60 -20.23
N SER A 196 -14.48 -3.22 -21.17
CA SER A 196 -14.80 -2.27 -22.23
C SER A 196 -15.94 -2.77 -23.14
N ARG A 197 -15.90 -4.06 -23.52
CA ARG A 197 -16.98 -4.67 -24.31
C ARG A 197 -18.29 -4.75 -23.54
N LEU A 198 -18.20 -4.99 -22.23
CA LEU A 198 -19.39 -5.05 -21.37
C LEU A 198 -20.00 -3.65 -21.21
N GLU A 199 -19.17 -2.62 -21.00
CA GLU A 199 -19.59 -1.22 -20.93
C GLU A 199 -20.26 -0.78 -22.25
N ALA A 200 -19.65 -1.08 -23.40
CA ALA A 200 -20.17 -0.73 -24.72
C ALA A 200 -21.53 -1.39 -25.04
N ARG A 201 -21.82 -2.54 -24.44
CA ARG A 201 -23.11 -3.24 -24.58
C ARG A 201 -24.17 -2.78 -23.57
N GLY A 202 -23.89 -1.72 -22.78
CA GLY A 202 -24.78 -1.25 -21.73
C GLY A 202 -24.91 -2.20 -20.54
N GLY A 203 -23.96 -3.13 -20.38
CA GLY A 203 -23.88 -4.03 -19.23
C GLY A 203 -23.29 -3.33 -18.00
N GLU A 204 -23.18 -4.08 -16.91
CA GLU A 204 -22.61 -3.57 -15.65
C GLU A 204 -21.19 -4.12 -15.44
N PRO A 205 -20.14 -3.47 -15.96
CA PRO A 205 -18.76 -3.88 -15.74
C PRO A 205 -18.39 -3.78 -14.25
N LEU A 206 -17.38 -4.52 -13.81
CA LEU A 206 -16.82 -4.39 -12.46
C LEU A 206 -16.17 -3.01 -12.28
N VAL A 207 -15.53 -2.53 -13.33
CA VAL A 207 -14.90 -1.22 -13.42
C VAL A 207 -15.23 -0.64 -14.80
N LYS A 208 -15.67 0.61 -14.85
CA LYS A 208 -15.88 1.30 -16.12
C LYS A 208 -14.54 1.78 -16.68
N PRO A 209 -14.03 1.21 -17.79
CA PRO A 209 -12.78 1.65 -18.40
C PRO A 209 -12.80 3.12 -18.85
N SER A 210 -13.97 3.65 -19.21
CA SER A 210 -14.16 5.06 -19.55
C SER A 210 -13.70 6.03 -18.46
N LEU A 211 -13.75 5.62 -17.18
CA LEU A 211 -13.28 6.43 -16.06
C LEU A 211 -11.78 6.77 -16.15
N PHE A 212 -10.96 5.86 -16.71
CA PHE A 212 -9.51 6.10 -16.85
C PHE A 212 -9.15 7.14 -17.91
N GLY A 213 -10.10 7.50 -18.76
CA GLY A 213 -9.98 8.63 -19.69
C GLY A 213 -9.91 10.00 -18.98
N ASN A 214 -10.45 10.09 -17.76
CA ASN A 214 -10.35 11.30 -16.95
C ASN A 214 -8.94 11.46 -16.36
N ARG A 215 -8.23 12.53 -16.80
CA ARG A 215 -6.84 12.80 -16.39
C ARG A 215 -6.69 13.08 -14.91
N GLN A 216 -7.68 13.70 -14.28
CA GLN A 216 -7.68 14.01 -12.85
C GLN A 216 -7.78 12.72 -12.02
N MET A 217 -8.72 11.84 -12.38
CA MET A 217 -8.91 10.57 -11.70
C MET A 217 -7.70 9.64 -11.89
N SER A 218 -7.29 9.41 -13.14
CA SER A 218 -6.14 8.52 -13.44
C SER A 218 -4.83 9.06 -12.84
N GLY A 219 -4.65 10.39 -12.84
CA GLY A 219 -3.52 11.03 -12.16
C GLY A 219 -3.53 10.84 -10.65
N GLY A 220 -4.70 11.00 -10.02
CA GLY A 220 -4.86 10.76 -8.59
C GLY A 220 -4.63 9.29 -8.18
N LEU A 221 -5.19 8.34 -8.95
CA LEU A 221 -4.96 6.90 -8.72
C LEU A 221 -3.48 6.50 -8.85
N LEU A 222 -2.80 7.05 -9.86
CA LEU A 222 -1.37 6.81 -10.03
C LEU A 222 -0.55 7.42 -8.88
N MET A 223 -0.97 8.56 -8.34
CA MET A 223 -0.34 9.13 -7.15
C MET A 223 -0.60 8.31 -5.89
N PHE A 224 -1.79 7.69 -5.73
CA PHE A 224 -2.03 6.71 -4.67
C PHE A 224 -1.07 5.52 -4.78
N LEU A 225 -0.91 4.97 -5.98
CA LEU A 225 0.02 3.87 -6.22
C LEU A 225 1.46 4.26 -5.85
N VAL A 226 1.95 5.41 -6.31
CA VAL A 226 3.30 5.90 -6.00
C VAL A 226 3.47 6.14 -4.50
N LEU A 227 2.50 6.80 -3.85
CA LEU A 227 2.53 7.08 -2.42
C LEU A 227 2.71 5.80 -1.60
N TYR A 228 1.81 4.83 -1.83
CA TYR A 228 1.81 3.60 -1.04
C TYR A 228 2.95 2.64 -1.41
N LEU A 229 3.45 2.71 -2.65
CA LEU A 229 4.64 1.97 -3.05
C LEU A 229 5.88 2.44 -2.25
N VAL A 230 6.13 3.76 -2.22
CA VAL A 230 7.27 4.31 -1.47
C VAL A 230 7.06 4.11 0.03
N GLN A 231 5.86 4.37 0.54
CA GLN A 231 5.53 4.18 1.96
C GLN A 231 5.76 2.74 2.41
N ALA A 232 5.22 1.75 1.70
CA ALA A 232 5.36 0.34 2.08
C ALA A 232 6.81 -0.14 1.98
N GLY A 233 7.55 0.28 0.95
CA GLY A 233 8.99 0.00 0.86
C GLY A 233 9.77 0.59 2.04
N MET A 234 9.47 1.82 2.48
CA MET A 234 10.06 2.41 3.67
C MET A 234 9.67 1.66 4.95
N PHE A 235 8.39 1.31 5.12
CA PHE A 235 7.93 0.53 6.28
C PHE A 235 8.47 -0.89 6.31
N PHE A 236 9.00 -1.39 5.21
CA PHE A 236 9.74 -2.64 5.16
C PHE A 236 11.22 -2.44 5.53
N THR A 237 11.90 -1.46 4.92
CA THR A 237 13.35 -1.28 5.07
C THR A 237 13.76 -0.68 6.42
N ILE A 238 12.99 0.28 6.95
CA ILE A 238 13.34 0.98 8.19
C ILE A 238 13.30 0.07 9.43
N PRO A 239 12.25 -0.73 9.66
CA PRO A 239 12.25 -1.70 10.76
C PRO A 239 13.38 -2.73 10.67
N LEU A 240 13.71 -3.21 9.46
CA LEU A 240 14.84 -4.11 9.25
C LEU A 240 16.17 -3.46 9.66
N PHE A 241 16.40 -2.22 9.27
CA PHE A 241 17.59 -1.48 9.71
C PHE A 241 17.64 -1.34 11.23
N LEU A 242 16.56 -0.88 11.84
CA LEU A 242 16.53 -0.62 13.28
C LEU A 242 16.61 -1.92 14.11
N SER A 243 15.86 -2.96 13.73
CA SER A 243 15.78 -4.19 14.53
C SER A 243 16.92 -5.15 14.22
N VAL A 244 17.29 -5.36 12.95
CA VAL A 244 18.27 -6.38 12.57
C VAL A 244 19.67 -5.79 12.50
N SER A 245 19.85 -4.60 11.91
CA SER A 245 21.20 -4.00 11.81
C SER A 245 21.65 -3.35 13.10
N LEU A 246 20.74 -2.65 13.81
CA LEU A 246 21.08 -1.98 15.07
C LEU A 246 20.67 -2.73 16.33
N GLY A 247 19.98 -3.88 16.19
CA GLY A 247 19.59 -4.73 17.32
C GLY A 247 18.53 -4.15 18.25
N LEU A 248 17.73 -3.17 17.81
CA LEU A 248 16.71 -2.56 18.66
C LEU A 248 15.55 -3.52 18.90
N SER A 249 14.94 -3.41 20.08
CA SER A 249 13.68 -4.09 20.38
C SER A 249 12.56 -3.62 19.44
N ALA A 250 11.47 -4.38 19.34
CA ALA A 250 10.30 -3.98 18.55
C ALA A 250 9.69 -2.67 19.08
N LEU A 251 9.69 -2.46 20.41
CA LEU A 251 9.22 -1.22 21.03
C LEU A 251 10.12 -0.03 20.68
N ASP A 252 11.44 -0.18 20.83
CA ASP A 252 12.38 0.89 20.51
C ASP A 252 12.31 1.25 19.03
N THR A 253 12.18 0.26 18.15
CA THR A 253 11.92 0.46 16.71
C THR A 253 10.64 1.27 16.50
N GLY A 254 9.54 0.91 17.17
CA GLY A 254 8.28 1.66 17.11
C GLY A 254 8.45 3.12 17.57
N VAL A 255 9.17 3.35 18.66
CA VAL A 255 9.46 4.71 19.17
C VAL A 255 10.29 5.52 18.15
N ARG A 256 11.27 4.88 17.49
CA ARG A 256 12.09 5.56 16.47
C ARG A 256 11.31 5.90 15.19
N ILE A 257 10.19 5.22 14.91
CA ILE A 257 9.31 5.52 13.78
C ILE A 257 8.29 6.61 14.09
N LEU A 258 8.04 6.95 15.36
CA LEU A 258 7.07 7.98 15.76
C LEU A 258 7.22 9.34 15.04
N PRO A 259 8.43 9.88 14.79
CA PRO A 259 8.58 11.14 14.07
C PRO A 259 7.87 11.16 12.72
N LEU A 260 7.90 10.03 11.96
CA LEU A 260 7.16 9.87 10.71
C LEU A 260 5.65 9.96 10.97
N SER A 261 5.16 9.21 11.95
CA SER A 261 3.74 9.14 12.26
C SER A 261 3.18 10.49 12.71
N ILE A 262 3.92 11.22 13.54
CA ILE A 262 3.53 12.55 14.04
C ILE A 262 3.43 13.55 12.88
N THR A 263 4.45 13.63 12.01
CA THR A 263 4.42 14.57 10.88
C THR A 263 3.42 14.18 9.80
N LEU A 264 3.21 12.88 9.58
CA LEU A 264 2.16 12.37 8.70
C LEU A 264 0.79 12.87 9.17
N LEU A 265 0.46 12.65 10.46
CA LEU A 265 -0.82 13.06 11.04
C LEU A 265 -0.97 14.59 11.02
N ALA A 266 0.08 15.31 11.41
CA ALA A 266 0.10 16.77 11.40
C ALA A 266 -0.13 17.35 10.00
N ALA A 267 0.50 16.78 8.97
CA ALA A 267 0.32 17.22 7.59
C ALA A 267 -1.06 16.82 7.04
N ALA A 268 -1.51 15.59 7.28
CA ALA A 268 -2.79 15.09 6.78
C ALA A 268 -3.99 15.93 7.28
N ILE A 269 -3.96 16.35 8.56
CA ILE A 269 -5.00 17.17 9.18
C ILE A 269 -4.72 18.67 9.01
N GLY A 270 -3.46 19.08 9.19
CA GLY A 270 -3.07 20.49 9.22
C GLY A 270 -3.18 21.16 7.85
N ILE A 271 -2.75 20.50 6.78
CA ILE A 271 -2.79 21.11 5.45
C ILE A 271 -4.22 21.54 5.03
N PRO A 272 -5.24 20.67 5.08
CA PRO A 272 -6.60 21.09 4.75
C PRO A 272 -7.17 22.17 5.69
N ARG A 273 -6.75 22.16 6.96
CA ARG A 273 -7.26 23.11 7.95
C ARG A 273 -6.63 24.50 7.84
N PHE A 274 -5.31 24.58 7.67
CA PHE A 274 -4.58 25.84 7.68
C PHE A 274 -4.39 26.42 6.27
N PHE A 275 -4.42 25.58 5.25
CA PHE A 275 -4.22 25.94 3.85
C PHE A 275 -5.36 25.42 2.95
N PRO A 276 -6.64 25.74 3.25
CA PRO A 276 -7.79 25.17 2.51
C PRO A 276 -7.83 25.58 1.03
N LYS A 277 -7.15 26.67 0.67
CA LYS A 277 -7.05 27.18 -0.71
C LYS A 277 -5.79 26.73 -1.44
N ALA A 278 -4.97 25.88 -0.82
CA ALA A 278 -3.74 25.41 -1.45
C ALA A 278 -4.06 24.53 -2.68
N SER A 279 -3.34 24.77 -3.78
CA SER A 279 -3.47 23.96 -4.98
C SER A 279 -3.07 22.50 -4.68
N PRO A 280 -3.94 21.52 -4.96
CA PRO A 280 -3.62 20.10 -4.75
C PRO A 280 -2.33 19.69 -5.44
N ARG A 281 -2.09 20.16 -6.67
CA ARG A 281 -0.85 19.88 -7.41
C ARG A 281 0.39 20.38 -6.65
N ARG A 282 0.34 21.61 -6.08
CA ARG A 282 1.47 22.15 -5.32
C ARG A 282 1.73 21.35 -4.05
N VAL A 283 0.67 21.00 -3.32
CA VAL A 283 0.78 20.19 -2.09
C VAL A 283 1.35 18.81 -2.40
N VAL A 284 0.84 18.13 -3.44
CA VAL A 284 1.34 16.80 -3.85
C VAL A 284 2.80 16.87 -4.29
N ARG A 285 3.20 17.89 -5.06
CA ARG A 285 4.60 18.05 -5.49
C ARG A 285 5.54 18.33 -4.33
N LEU A 286 5.18 19.23 -3.43
CA LEU A 286 5.96 19.50 -2.23
C LEU A 286 6.04 18.27 -1.31
N GLY A 287 4.95 17.54 -1.18
CA GLY A 287 4.92 16.28 -0.45
C GLY A 287 5.83 15.21 -1.06
N LEU A 288 5.81 15.03 -2.38
CA LEU A 288 6.73 14.12 -3.07
C LEU A 288 8.19 14.56 -2.93
N PHE A 289 8.45 15.86 -2.99
CA PHE A 289 9.80 16.40 -2.78
C PHE A 289 10.29 16.15 -1.36
N ALA A 290 9.44 16.35 -0.35
CA ALA A 290 9.76 16.05 1.05
C ALA A 290 10.01 14.54 1.25
N MET A 291 9.18 13.69 0.64
CA MET A 291 9.34 12.24 0.69
C MET A 291 10.64 11.80 -0.01
N PHE A 292 10.92 12.30 -1.21
CA PHE A 292 12.19 12.07 -1.91
C PHE A 292 13.38 12.52 -1.07
N GLY A 293 13.32 13.72 -0.52
CA GLY A 293 14.38 14.25 0.36
C GLY A 293 14.58 13.38 1.61
N GLY A 294 13.48 12.98 2.26
CA GLY A 294 13.54 12.09 3.43
C GLY A 294 14.21 10.75 3.12
N VAL A 295 13.81 10.09 2.00
CA VAL A 295 14.41 8.82 1.58
C VAL A 295 15.89 9.01 1.21
N THR A 296 16.23 10.07 0.50
CA THR A 296 17.62 10.36 0.08
C THR A 296 18.52 10.65 1.29
N VAL A 297 18.05 11.46 2.25
CA VAL A 297 18.80 11.75 3.48
C VAL A 297 18.96 10.48 4.31
N LEU A 298 17.93 9.63 4.41
CA LEU A 298 18.04 8.35 5.08
C LEU A 298 19.10 7.46 4.42
N MET A 299 19.05 7.32 3.11
CA MET A 299 20.02 6.54 2.35
C MET A 299 21.47 7.02 2.57
N ALA A 300 21.68 8.33 2.61
CA ALA A 300 23.00 8.91 2.83
C ALA A 300 23.48 8.74 4.28
N ALA A 301 22.55 8.73 5.25
CA ALA A 301 22.85 8.61 6.67
C ALA A 301 23.06 7.16 7.14
N LEU A 302 22.64 6.14 6.37
CA LEU A 302 22.82 4.74 6.74
C LEU A 302 24.32 4.40 6.90
N ASP A 303 24.65 3.89 8.06
CA ASP A 303 25.99 3.38 8.39
C ASP A 303 25.86 2.20 9.36
N ALA A 304 26.77 1.25 9.30
CA ALA A 304 26.76 0.05 10.13
C ALA A 304 26.93 0.34 11.63
N THR A 305 27.54 1.47 11.97
CA THR A 305 27.83 1.92 13.33
C THR A 305 26.99 3.11 13.78
N ALA A 306 26.00 3.50 12.96
CA ALA A 306 25.22 4.69 13.20
C ALA A 306 24.34 4.60 14.46
N ASP A 307 24.15 5.73 15.14
CA ASP A 307 23.13 5.87 16.19
C ASP A 307 21.73 5.83 15.55
N ALA A 308 20.80 5.13 16.19
CA ALA A 308 19.42 5.04 15.75
C ALA A 308 18.70 6.40 15.59
N ARG A 309 19.25 7.48 16.13
CA ARG A 309 18.72 8.86 16.01
C ARG A 309 18.85 9.42 14.59
N ILE A 310 19.74 8.88 13.76
CA ILE A 310 19.93 9.36 12.39
C ILE A 310 18.66 9.28 11.54
N VAL A 311 17.76 8.35 11.86
CA VAL A 311 16.50 8.18 11.11
C VAL A 311 15.49 9.31 11.42
N THR A 312 15.68 10.12 12.48
CA THR A 312 14.67 11.08 12.94
C THR A 312 14.33 12.13 11.88
N ILE A 313 15.33 12.85 11.34
CA ILE A 313 15.12 13.89 10.33
C ILE A 313 14.55 13.28 9.02
N PRO A 314 15.11 12.21 8.46
CA PRO A 314 14.54 11.51 7.32
C PRO A 314 13.07 11.16 7.51
N LEU A 315 12.71 10.62 8.68
CA LEU A 315 11.36 10.18 8.98
C LEU A 315 10.38 11.35 9.15
N LEU A 316 10.82 12.49 9.72
CA LEU A 316 10.02 13.71 9.76
C LEU A 316 9.69 14.21 8.35
N LEU A 317 10.67 14.23 7.44
CA LEU A 317 10.47 14.64 6.05
C LEU A 317 9.56 13.68 5.28
N ALA A 318 9.79 12.38 5.44
CA ALA A 318 8.97 11.37 4.78
C ALA A 318 7.52 11.40 5.27
N GLY A 319 7.30 11.52 6.59
CA GLY A 319 5.97 11.62 7.17
C GLY A 319 5.23 12.87 6.70
N LEU A 320 5.91 14.03 6.65
CA LEU A 320 5.36 15.25 6.09
C LEU A 320 4.92 15.05 4.63
N GLY A 321 5.75 14.38 3.83
CA GLY A 321 5.45 14.07 2.44
C GLY A 321 4.23 13.16 2.30
N ILE A 322 4.21 12.03 3.00
CA ILE A 322 3.10 11.06 3.00
C ILE A 322 1.80 11.74 3.42
N GLY A 323 1.82 12.50 4.52
CA GLY A 323 0.65 13.22 5.04
C GLY A 323 0.13 14.29 4.07
N ALA A 324 1.04 15.01 3.38
CA ALA A 324 0.66 15.98 2.36
C ALA A 324 -0.09 15.33 1.19
N LEU A 325 0.41 14.22 0.65
CA LEU A 325 -0.29 13.48 -0.40
C LEU A 325 -1.63 12.93 0.08
N ALA A 326 -1.65 12.28 1.24
CA ALA A 326 -2.86 11.70 1.82
C ALA A 326 -3.97 12.76 2.00
N SER A 327 -3.59 14.00 2.37
CA SER A 327 -4.52 15.12 2.56
C SER A 327 -5.27 15.54 1.29
N GLN A 328 -4.72 15.27 0.09
CA GLN A 328 -5.24 15.78 -1.18
C GLN A 328 -5.83 14.71 -2.09
N LEU A 329 -5.18 13.54 -2.15
CA LEU A 329 -5.47 12.55 -3.19
C LEU A 329 -6.89 11.99 -3.16
N GLY A 330 -7.46 11.81 -1.95
CA GLY A 330 -8.82 11.35 -1.78
C GLY A 330 -9.84 12.28 -2.44
N ALA A 331 -9.74 13.58 -2.13
CA ALA A 331 -10.63 14.60 -2.69
C ALA A 331 -10.43 14.76 -4.20
N VAL A 332 -9.18 14.76 -4.68
CA VAL A 332 -8.87 14.91 -6.11
C VAL A 332 -9.49 13.81 -6.96
N THR A 333 -9.42 12.56 -6.51
CA THR A 333 -9.95 11.43 -7.29
C THR A 333 -11.47 11.35 -7.25
N VAL A 334 -12.09 11.57 -6.07
CA VAL A 334 -13.56 11.51 -5.93
C VAL A 334 -14.24 12.65 -6.67
N SER A 335 -13.70 13.88 -6.60
CA SER A 335 -14.27 15.04 -7.30
C SER A 335 -14.19 14.98 -8.83
N ALA A 336 -13.44 14.00 -9.37
CA ALA A 336 -13.30 13.81 -10.82
C ALA A 336 -14.52 13.13 -11.47
N VAL A 337 -15.45 12.60 -10.68
CA VAL A 337 -16.63 11.85 -11.14
C VAL A 337 -17.90 12.31 -10.43
N PRO A 338 -19.09 12.07 -11.02
CA PRO A 338 -20.37 12.31 -10.34
C PRO A 338 -20.49 11.48 -9.06
N ASP A 339 -21.28 11.95 -8.10
CA ASP A 339 -21.46 11.36 -6.77
C ASP A 339 -21.88 9.87 -6.82
N GLU A 340 -22.65 9.47 -7.83
CA GLU A 340 -23.11 8.08 -8.03
C GLU A 340 -21.96 7.11 -8.28
N LEU A 341 -20.85 7.58 -8.86
CA LEU A 341 -19.65 6.79 -9.15
C LEU A 341 -18.59 6.85 -8.05
N SER A 342 -18.79 7.67 -7.01
CA SER A 342 -17.84 7.79 -5.88
C SER A 342 -17.50 6.44 -5.22
N PRO A 343 -18.44 5.48 -5.03
CA PRO A 343 -18.11 4.16 -4.49
C PRO A 343 -17.17 3.33 -5.40
N GLU A 344 -17.32 3.46 -6.73
CA GLU A 344 -16.44 2.81 -7.70
C GLU A 344 -15.03 3.39 -7.62
N VAL A 345 -14.92 4.70 -7.56
CA VAL A 345 -13.63 5.41 -7.40
C VAL A 345 -12.95 5.04 -6.07
N GLY A 346 -13.70 4.95 -4.98
CA GLY A 346 -13.17 4.46 -3.69
C GLY A 346 -12.60 3.04 -3.79
N GLY A 347 -13.26 2.15 -4.55
CA GLY A 347 -12.76 0.82 -4.85
C GLY A 347 -11.46 0.84 -5.67
N LEU A 348 -11.34 1.76 -6.64
CA LEU A 348 -10.13 1.96 -7.45
C LEU A 348 -8.98 2.54 -6.62
N GLN A 349 -9.25 3.54 -5.76
CA GLN A 349 -8.26 4.09 -4.82
C GLN A 349 -7.68 2.97 -3.94
N ASN A 350 -8.53 2.15 -3.37
CA ASN A 350 -8.10 1.05 -2.51
C ASN A 350 -7.29 0.00 -3.27
N THR A 351 -7.64 -0.27 -4.53
CA THR A 351 -6.84 -1.16 -5.39
C THR A 351 -5.47 -0.56 -5.68
N ALA A 352 -5.39 0.73 -6.04
CA ALA A 352 -4.12 1.43 -6.27
C ALA A 352 -3.24 1.46 -5.01
N THR A 353 -3.84 1.68 -3.84
CA THR A 353 -3.19 1.65 -2.53
C THR A 353 -2.57 0.27 -2.24
N ASN A 354 -3.36 -0.80 -2.32
CA ASN A 354 -2.89 -2.14 -2.00
C ASN A 354 -1.88 -2.67 -3.03
N LEU A 355 -2.11 -2.36 -4.33
CA LEU A 355 -1.16 -2.71 -5.38
C LEU A 355 0.17 -1.97 -5.18
N GLY A 356 0.13 -0.67 -4.89
CA GLY A 356 1.32 0.12 -4.57
C GLY A 356 2.08 -0.48 -3.38
N ALA A 357 1.39 -0.79 -2.29
CA ALA A 357 1.99 -1.38 -1.10
C ALA A 357 2.63 -2.75 -1.39
N ALA A 358 1.93 -3.63 -2.10
CA ALA A 358 2.44 -4.96 -2.45
C ALA A 358 3.71 -4.86 -3.34
N ILE A 359 3.66 -4.02 -4.38
CA ILE A 359 4.82 -3.80 -5.26
C ILE A 359 5.97 -3.16 -4.49
N GLY A 360 5.68 -2.17 -3.64
CA GLY A 360 6.70 -1.46 -2.86
C GLY A 360 7.47 -2.37 -1.92
N THR A 361 6.77 -3.21 -1.16
CA THR A 361 7.39 -4.20 -0.27
C THR A 361 8.19 -5.24 -1.07
N ALA A 362 7.63 -5.76 -2.17
CA ALA A 362 8.29 -6.77 -3.00
C ALA A 362 9.56 -6.23 -3.66
N LEU A 363 9.51 -5.00 -4.22
CA LEU A 363 10.67 -4.34 -4.81
C LEU A 363 11.75 -4.07 -3.76
N ALA A 364 11.38 -3.48 -2.62
CA ALA A 364 12.33 -3.18 -1.56
C ALA A 364 13.02 -4.46 -1.06
N GLY A 365 12.25 -5.52 -0.79
CA GLY A 365 12.79 -6.81 -0.33
C GLY A 365 13.69 -7.48 -1.36
N SER A 366 13.27 -7.53 -2.63
CA SER A 366 14.04 -8.15 -3.71
C SER A 366 15.37 -7.42 -3.96
N LEU A 367 15.34 -6.09 -4.03
CA LEU A 367 16.53 -5.28 -4.26
C LEU A 367 17.49 -5.34 -3.08
N LEU A 368 16.95 -5.31 -1.85
CA LEU A 368 17.72 -5.46 -0.63
C LEU A 368 18.50 -6.78 -0.65
N ILE A 369 17.83 -7.91 -0.84
CA ILE A 369 18.46 -9.24 -0.83
C ILE A 369 19.44 -9.39 -2.00
N SER A 370 19.10 -8.86 -3.18
CA SER A 370 20.00 -8.94 -4.34
C SER A 370 21.29 -8.16 -4.11
N ALA A 371 21.20 -6.93 -3.63
CA ALA A 371 22.36 -6.08 -3.36
C ALA A 371 23.18 -6.61 -2.16
N LEU A 372 22.50 -7.06 -1.08
CA LEU A 372 23.15 -7.73 0.05
C LEU A 372 23.97 -8.93 -0.42
N THR A 373 23.39 -9.80 -1.25
CA THR A 373 24.08 -11.00 -1.75
C THR A 373 25.31 -10.62 -2.56
N THR A 374 25.17 -9.65 -3.47
CA THR A 374 26.29 -9.20 -4.30
C THR A 374 27.42 -8.59 -3.45
N SER A 375 27.09 -7.67 -2.54
CA SER A 375 28.05 -7.02 -1.67
C SER A 375 28.72 -8.01 -0.72
N PHE A 376 27.97 -8.97 -0.17
CA PHE A 376 28.52 -10.01 0.71
C PHE A 376 29.50 -10.92 -0.03
N LEU A 377 29.13 -11.45 -1.20
CA LEU A 377 30.00 -12.32 -1.98
C LEU A 377 31.28 -11.62 -2.46
N GLN A 378 31.15 -10.35 -2.90
CA GLN A 378 32.31 -9.53 -3.23
C GLN A 378 33.22 -9.31 -2.03
N GLY A 379 32.67 -8.97 -0.88
CA GLY A 379 33.44 -8.82 0.35
C GLY A 379 34.19 -10.12 0.78
N VAL A 380 33.54 -11.26 0.61
CA VAL A 380 34.17 -12.58 0.87
C VAL A 380 35.31 -12.84 -0.12
N GLU A 381 35.11 -12.56 -1.40
CA GLU A 381 36.12 -12.78 -2.45
C GLU A 381 37.36 -11.90 -2.25
N GLU A 382 37.14 -10.61 -1.92
CA GLU A 382 38.21 -9.63 -1.77
C GLU A 382 38.94 -9.71 -0.43
N ASN A 383 38.38 -10.40 0.58
CA ASN A 383 38.96 -10.43 1.92
C ASN A 383 40.09 -11.45 2.03
N PRO A 384 41.35 -11.04 2.32
CA PRO A 384 42.51 -11.94 2.44
C PRO A 384 42.47 -12.85 3.69
N ALA A 385 41.66 -12.51 4.71
CA ALA A 385 41.53 -13.33 5.92
C ALA A 385 40.63 -14.58 5.68
N ILE A 386 39.95 -14.66 4.54
CA ILE A 386 39.05 -15.77 4.22
C ILE A 386 39.79 -16.77 3.31
N PRO A 387 39.92 -18.03 3.72
CA PRO A 387 40.58 -19.07 2.91
C PRO A 387 39.85 -19.33 1.58
N GLU A 388 40.62 -19.66 0.52
CA GLU A 388 40.06 -19.91 -0.83
C GLU A 388 39.00 -21.02 -0.86
N GLN A 389 39.11 -22.03 0.01
CA GLN A 389 38.11 -23.09 0.14
C GLN A 389 36.78 -22.54 0.65
N VAL A 390 36.79 -21.59 1.61
CA VAL A 390 35.59 -20.94 2.14
C VAL A 390 34.98 -20.03 1.09
N LYS A 391 35.80 -19.28 0.32
CA LYS A 391 35.32 -18.41 -0.79
C LYS A 391 34.58 -19.23 -1.84
N SER A 392 35.16 -20.33 -2.29
CA SER A 392 34.53 -21.20 -3.30
C SER A 392 33.23 -21.85 -2.79
N GLN A 393 33.18 -22.27 -1.53
CA GLN A 393 31.96 -22.81 -0.92
C GLN A 393 30.87 -21.73 -0.76
N ALA A 394 31.23 -20.54 -0.28
CA ALA A 394 30.32 -19.44 -0.12
C ALA A 394 29.71 -19.02 -1.47
N SER A 395 30.51 -18.91 -2.52
CA SER A 395 30.03 -18.54 -3.86
C SER A 395 28.99 -19.52 -4.41
N VAL A 396 29.11 -20.80 -4.13
CA VAL A 396 28.15 -21.83 -4.57
C VAL A 396 26.93 -21.91 -3.67
N GLN A 397 27.12 -21.94 -2.35
CA GLN A 397 26.03 -22.16 -1.40
C GLN A 397 25.13 -20.90 -1.26
N LEU A 398 25.70 -19.71 -1.36
CA LEU A 398 25.00 -18.44 -1.20
C LEU A 398 24.58 -17.79 -2.53
N ALA A 399 24.85 -18.44 -3.67
CA ALA A 399 24.44 -17.93 -4.98
C ALA A 399 22.91 -17.73 -5.11
N GLY A 400 22.12 -18.51 -4.38
CA GLY A 400 20.66 -18.38 -4.31
C GLY A 400 20.17 -17.15 -3.53
N GLY A 401 21.02 -16.57 -2.68
CA GLY A 401 20.73 -15.39 -1.85
C GLY A 401 21.29 -15.53 -0.44
N VAL A 402 21.80 -14.43 0.10
CA VAL A 402 22.25 -14.33 1.48
C VAL A 402 21.08 -13.90 2.36
N PRO A 403 20.78 -14.61 3.46
CA PRO A 403 19.71 -14.19 4.36
C PRO A 403 20.11 -12.91 5.11
N PHE A 404 19.12 -12.05 5.39
CA PHE A 404 19.33 -10.81 6.14
C PHE A 404 19.41 -11.11 7.65
N LEU A 405 20.60 -11.48 8.13
CA LEU A 405 20.85 -11.90 9.50
C LEU A 405 21.46 -10.78 10.35
N SER A 406 21.11 -10.76 11.66
CA SER A 406 21.82 -9.94 12.65
C SER A 406 23.23 -10.49 12.89
N ASP A 407 24.10 -9.68 13.50
CA ASP A 407 25.45 -10.12 13.85
C ASP A 407 25.42 -11.31 14.81
N VAL A 408 24.52 -11.27 15.80
CA VAL A 408 24.36 -12.36 16.78
C VAL A 408 23.97 -13.67 16.07
N ALA A 409 22.95 -13.61 15.19
CA ALA A 409 22.47 -14.79 14.49
C ALA A 409 23.51 -15.38 13.52
N LEU A 410 24.30 -14.51 12.86
CA LEU A 410 25.40 -14.95 12.01
C LEU A 410 26.54 -15.56 12.82
N GLN A 411 26.92 -14.91 13.92
CA GLN A 411 27.95 -15.43 14.83
C GLN A 411 27.57 -16.79 15.38
N ASP A 412 26.37 -16.94 15.92
CA ASP A 412 25.86 -18.23 16.45
C ASP A 412 25.94 -19.36 15.38
N ALA A 413 25.55 -19.01 14.13
CA ALA A 413 25.62 -19.99 13.03
C ALA A 413 27.05 -20.40 12.67
N LEU A 414 27.98 -19.44 12.66
CA LEU A 414 29.41 -19.73 12.36
C LEU A 414 30.11 -20.47 13.50
N ASP A 415 29.79 -20.15 14.75
CA ASP A 415 30.29 -20.83 15.94
C ASP A 415 29.81 -22.29 15.98
N GLN A 416 28.54 -22.54 15.65
CA GLN A 416 28.01 -23.90 15.54
C GLN A 416 28.64 -24.68 14.39
N ALA A 417 29.06 -24.02 13.32
CA ALA A 417 29.78 -24.64 12.21
C ALA A 417 31.29 -24.84 12.50
N GLY A 418 31.79 -24.36 13.64
CA GLY A 418 33.22 -24.52 14.04
C GLY A 418 34.16 -23.67 13.17
N VAL A 419 33.71 -22.53 12.67
CA VAL A 419 34.53 -21.64 11.82
C VAL A 419 35.56 -20.91 12.69
N ASP A 420 36.76 -20.72 12.12
CA ASP A 420 37.86 -20.02 12.79
C ASP A 420 37.41 -18.59 13.23
N PRO A 421 37.76 -18.16 14.46
CA PRO A 421 37.37 -16.85 14.98
C PRO A 421 37.77 -15.66 14.10
N ALA A 422 38.92 -15.74 13.42
CA ALA A 422 39.38 -14.67 12.52
C ALA A 422 38.50 -14.59 11.26
N VAL A 423 38.09 -15.73 10.73
CA VAL A 423 37.17 -15.85 9.58
C VAL A 423 35.76 -15.38 10.00
N THR A 424 35.34 -15.77 11.21
CA THR A 424 34.03 -15.31 11.78
C THR A 424 33.99 -13.80 11.88
N GLN A 425 35.03 -13.15 12.41
CA GLN A 425 35.08 -11.69 12.51
C GLN A 425 35.05 -11.01 11.13
N ALA A 426 35.81 -11.54 10.18
CA ALA A 426 35.79 -11.04 8.80
C ALA A 426 34.41 -11.17 8.17
N ALA A 427 33.72 -12.29 8.36
CA ALA A 427 32.36 -12.51 7.86
C ALA A 427 31.35 -11.57 8.49
N LEU A 428 31.45 -11.26 9.79
CA LEU A 428 30.60 -10.30 10.49
C LEU A 428 30.77 -8.87 9.93
N ASP A 429 32.00 -8.44 9.70
CA ASP A 429 32.28 -7.09 9.17
C ASP A 429 31.76 -6.96 7.72
N ILE A 430 31.96 -7.99 6.90
CA ILE A 430 31.39 -8.05 5.55
C ILE A 430 29.85 -8.02 5.59
N ASN A 431 29.22 -8.79 6.49
CA ASN A 431 27.77 -8.83 6.63
C ASN A 431 27.18 -7.47 7.04
N ARG A 432 27.84 -6.75 7.96
CA ARG A 432 27.45 -5.40 8.35
C ARG A 432 27.42 -4.46 7.16
N GLN A 433 28.50 -4.44 6.38
CA GLN A 433 28.58 -3.59 5.20
C GLN A 433 27.56 -4.00 4.14
N ALA A 434 27.43 -5.28 3.85
CA ALA A 434 26.48 -5.80 2.86
C ALA A 434 25.02 -5.48 3.22
N ARG A 435 24.65 -5.50 4.52
CA ARG A 435 23.32 -5.08 4.97
C ARG A 435 23.06 -3.60 4.67
N VAL A 436 24.02 -2.72 4.93
CA VAL A 436 23.91 -1.29 4.62
C VAL A 436 23.76 -1.08 3.11
N ASP A 437 24.54 -1.75 2.29
CA ASP A 437 24.48 -1.64 0.83
C ASP A 437 23.16 -2.17 0.28
N GLY A 438 22.63 -3.27 0.83
CA GLY A 438 21.31 -3.78 0.52
C GLY A 438 20.20 -2.77 0.82
N LEU A 439 20.23 -2.17 2.02
CA LEU A 439 19.26 -1.15 2.43
C LEU A 439 19.35 0.12 1.58
N ARG A 440 20.57 0.60 1.28
CA ARG A 440 20.80 1.76 0.40
C ARG A 440 20.25 1.52 -1.00
N SER A 441 20.45 0.33 -1.55
CA SER A 441 19.96 -0.04 -2.88
C SER A 441 18.43 -0.04 -2.94
N ALA A 442 17.77 -0.60 -1.93
CA ALA A 442 16.31 -0.55 -1.82
C ALA A 442 15.79 0.89 -1.72
N LEU A 443 16.39 1.71 -0.85
CA LEU A 443 16.01 3.11 -0.69
C LEU A 443 16.28 3.95 -1.94
N ALA A 444 17.37 3.69 -2.68
CA ALA A 444 17.68 4.39 -3.93
C ALA A 444 16.56 4.24 -4.97
N VAL A 445 16.02 3.04 -5.12
CA VAL A 445 14.92 2.80 -6.05
C VAL A 445 13.63 3.46 -5.55
N LEU A 446 13.35 3.44 -4.24
CA LEU A 446 12.19 4.17 -3.68
C LEU A 446 12.33 5.69 -3.90
N ALA A 447 13.53 6.25 -3.75
CA ALA A 447 13.82 7.64 -4.06
C ALA A 447 13.59 7.95 -5.55
N LEU A 448 14.07 7.08 -6.43
CA LEU A 448 13.84 7.22 -7.88
C LEU A 448 12.35 7.21 -8.22
N ILE A 449 11.56 6.33 -7.61
CA ILE A 449 10.11 6.27 -7.80
C ILE A 449 9.44 7.55 -7.30
N ALA A 450 9.84 8.08 -6.14
CA ALA A 450 9.33 9.36 -5.65
C ALA A 450 9.69 10.52 -6.60
N LEU A 451 10.89 10.52 -7.15
CA LEU A 451 11.35 11.50 -8.15
C LEU A 451 10.53 11.41 -9.44
N VAL A 452 10.31 10.20 -9.96
CA VAL A 452 9.43 9.97 -11.14
C VAL A 452 8.01 10.44 -10.82
N GLY A 453 7.53 10.20 -9.60
CA GLY A 453 6.24 10.71 -9.11
C GLY A 453 6.08 12.22 -9.26
N LEU A 454 7.16 13.01 -9.08
CA LEU A 454 7.14 14.47 -9.29
C LEU A 454 6.75 14.87 -10.73
N PHE A 455 7.18 14.10 -11.73
CA PHE A 455 6.79 14.33 -13.12
C PHE A 455 5.34 13.94 -13.37
N VAL A 456 4.90 12.84 -12.79
CA VAL A 456 3.52 12.34 -12.90
C VAL A 456 2.54 13.26 -12.17
N ALA A 457 2.95 13.93 -11.09
CA ALA A 457 2.15 14.90 -10.35
C ALA A 457 1.62 16.07 -11.21
N ARG A 458 2.15 16.26 -12.44
CA ARG A 458 1.60 17.21 -13.44
C ARG A 458 0.18 16.85 -13.88
N ARG A 459 -0.25 15.60 -13.71
CA ARG A 459 -1.61 15.15 -14.01
C ARG A 459 -2.63 15.54 -12.94
N VAL A 460 -2.16 15.85 -11.73
CA VAL A 460 -3.01 16.37 -10.65
C VAL A 460 -3.39 17.82 -10.99
N PRO A 461 -4.67 18.22 -10.94
CA PRO A 461 -5.09 19.57 -11.29
C PRO A 461 -4.68 20.59 -10.22
N ASP A 462 -4.55 21.86 -10.63
CA ASP A 462 -4.33 22.98 -9.70
C ASP A 462 -5.59 23.29 -8.87
N HIS A 463 -6.77 23.13 -9.50
CA HIS A 463 -8.07 23.20 -8.86
C HIS A 463 -8.82 21.93 -9.22
N PRO A 464 -9.43 21.21 -8.25
CA PRO A 464 -10.26 20.06 -8.55
C PRO A 464 -11.39 20.50 -9.49
N GLN A 465 -11.47 19.89 -10.65
CA GLN A 465 -12.63 20.07 -11.51
C GLN A 465 -13.74 19.21 -10.88
N LEU A 466 -14.77 19.84 -10.37
CA LEU A 466 -16.00 19.14 -10.04
C LEU A 466 -16.55 18.59 -11.35
N ALA A 467 -16.88 17.29 -11.39
CA ALA A 467 -17.64 16.75 -12.51
C ALA A 467 -18.88 17.64 -12.67
N ALA A 468 -19.06 18.23 -13.86
CA ALA A 468 -20.23 19.02 -14.13
C ALA A 468 -21.45 18.16 -13.78
N ALA A 469 -22.23 18.59 -12.79
CA ALA A 469 -23.57 18.09 -12.63
C ALA A 469 -24.19 18.21 -14.03
N ASP A 470 -24.67 17.09 -14.59
CA ASP A 470 -25.23 17.04 -15.93
C ASP A 470 -25.93 18.35 -16.25
N ALA A 471 -25.43 19.04 -17.27
CA ALA A 471 -26.12 20.19 -17.79
C ALA A 471 -27.53 19.73 -18.09
N ALA A 472 -28.51 20.17 -17.31
CA ALA A 472 -29.90 19.91 -17.57
C ALA A 472 -30.10 20.23 -19.07
N PRO A 473 -30.68 19.32 -19.87
CA PRO A 473 -30.91 19.61 -21.27
C PRO A 473 -31.65 20.92 -21.36
N ASN A 474 -31.06 21.89 -22.10
CA ASN A 474 -31.56 23.19 -22.37
C ASN A 474 -33.09 23.26 -22.32
N ALA A 475 -33.64 23.80 -21.28
CA ALA A 475 -34.98 24.40 -21.31
C ALA A 475 -34.88 25.70 -22.11
N THR A 476 -34.58 25.61 -23.40
CA THR A 476 -34.89 26.66 -24.35
C THR A 476 -36.37 26.52 -24.74
N GLY A 477 -37.22 26.83 -23.78
CA GLY A 477 -38.56 27.28 -24.16
C GLY A 477 -38.41 28.64 -24.82
N PRO A 478 -39.17 28.93 -25.93
CA PRO A 478 -39.11 30.23 -26.58
C PRO A 478 -39.52 31.35 -25.60
N PRO A 479 -38.94 32.56 -25.75
CA PRO A 479 -39.27 33.67 -24.87
C PRO A 479 -40.77 34.01 -24.97
N VAL A 480 -41.48 33.91 -23.87
CA VAL A 480 -42.84 34.44 -23.75
C VAL A 480 -42.72 35.94 -23.85
N GLY A 481 -43.22 36.49 -24.97
CA GLY A 481 -43.28 37.93 -25.22
C GLY A 481 -44.17 38.66 -24.18
N PRO A 482 -43.82 39.90 -23.85
CA PRO A 482 -44.66 40.72 -22.98
C PRO A 482 -45.86 41.24 -23.79
N ASN A 483 -47.05 40.79 -23.44
CA ASN A 483 -48.31 41.58 -23.56
C ASN A 483 -49.52 40.67 -23.63
N GLU A 484 -50.29 40.70 -22.56
CA GLU A 484 -51.74 40.93 -22.64
C GLU A 484 -52.20 41.21 -21.23
N ALA A 485 -52.59 42.49 -21.05
CA ALA A 485 -53.29 43.00 -19.87
C ALA A 485 -54.73 42.45 -19.87
N PRO A 486 -55.34 42.08 -18.73
CA PRO A 486 -56.72 41.70 -18.67
C PRO A 486 -57.59 43.00 -18.71
N THR A 487 -58.36 43.17 -19.79
CA THR A 487 -59.47 44.09 -19.87
C THR A 487 -60.52 43.69 -18.86
N ALA A 488 -60.87 44.62 -17.99
CA ALA A 488 -62.02 44.58 -17.13
C ALA A 488 -63.29 44.73 -17.95
N ILE A 489 -64.27 43.86 -17.73
CA ILE A 489 -65.69 44.12 -18.06
C ILE A 489 -66.57 43.52 -16.97
N GLY A 490 -67.44 44.42 -16.40
CA GLY A 490 -68.75 44.21 -15.90
C GLY A 490 -68.94 43.57 -14.55
#